data_b860ac248610222372e00a285e7ab65c
#
_entry.id   b860ac248610222372e00a285e7ab65c
#
_cell.length_a   1.000
_cell.length_b   1.000
_cell.length_c   1.000
_cell.angle_alpha   90.00
_cell.angle_beta   90.00
_cell.angle_gamma   90.00
#
_symmetry.space_group_name_H-M   'P 1'
#
loop_
_entity.id
_entity.type
_entity.pdbx_description
1 polymer ?
#
loop_
_entity_poly.entity_id
_entity_poly.type
_entity_poly.pdbx_seq_one_letter_code
_entity_poly.pdbx_strand_id
1 'polypeptide(L)'
;PGKIPTKHVSNELFHQIDLFPTLASFIGADIPKDRIIDGVDQSNFLMGKSEKSARESLVIYIGNELFGVKWHNWKMLIKEMDEDGYGIKNMAYPTIYNLLVDPKEEVPELNYLNDTWVDFPLYQVMEDHELSIEEDPGTPDP
;
A
#
# COMPACT_ATOMS: atom_id res chain seq x y z
N PRO A 1 10.98 23.40 -10.67
CA PRO A 1 12.35 22.98 -10.97
C PRO A 1 13.27 23.31 -9.79
N GLY A 2 14.27 22.44 -9.50
CA GLY A 2 15.29 22.68 -8.49
C GLY A 2 14.90 22.40 -7.03
N LYS A 3 13.70 21.94 -6.75
CA LYS A 3 13.27 21.57 -5.39
C LYS A 3 13.43 20.08 -5.11
N ILE A 4 13.24 19.23 -6.11
CA ILE A 4 13.37 17.78 -5.99
C ILE A 4 14.79 17.41 -6.44
N PRO A 5 15.55 16.61 -5.64
CA PRO A 5 16.86 16.14 -6.00
C PRO A 5 16.83 15.34 -7.32
N THR A 6 17.84 15.56 -8.17
CA THR A 6 17.99 14.82 -9.43
C THR A 6 18.65 13.46 -9.17
N LYS A 7 18.29 12.43 -9.97
CA LYS A 7 18.90 11.10 -9.92
C LYS A 7 18.72 10.38 -8.58
N HIS A 8 17.69 10.76 -7.80
CA HIS A 8 17.33 10.02 -6.60
C HIS A 8 16.53 8.78 -6.98
N VAL A 9 16.92 7.63 -6.45
CA VAL A 9 16.22 6.35 -6.60
C VAL A 9 15.91 5.82 -5.21
N SER A 10 14.69 5.38 -4.98
CA SER A 10 14.25 4.84 -3.70
C SER A 10 13.31 3.66 -3.93
N ASN A 11 13.30 2.70 -3.00
CA ASN A 11 12.36 1.58 -2.93
C ASN A 11 11.23 1.85 -1.93
N GLU A 12 11.17 3.06 -1.38
CA GLU A 12 10.09 3.46 -0.45
C GLU A 12 8.74 3.48 -1.16
N LEU A 13 7.67 3.26 -0.39
CA LEU A 13 6.30 3.25 -0.92
C LEU A 13 5.87 4.65 -1.37
N PHE A 14 5.32 4.71 -2.57
CA PHE A 14 4.63 5.88 -3.10
C PHE A 14 3.42 5.40 -3.89
N HIS A 15 2.25 5.88 -3.56
CA HIS A 15 1.02 5.50 -4.25
C HIS A 15 0.46 6.68 -5.06
N GLN A 16 -0.28 6.38 -6.12
CA GLN A 16 -0.85 7.43 -6.98
C GLN A 16 -1.79 8.38 -6.21
N ILE A 17 -2.51 7.88 -5.21
CA ILE A 17 -3.40 8.70 -4.37
C ILE A 17 -2.64 9.75 -3.56
N ASP A 18 -1.34 9.56 -3.32
CA ASP A 18 -0.49 10.51 -2.58
C ASP A 18 -0.18 11.78 -3.40
N LEU A 19 -0.40 11.73 -4.71
CA LEU A 19 -0.14 12.89 -5.57
C LEU A 19 -1.00 14.09 -5.18
N PHE A 20 -2.26 13.89 -4.84
CA PHE A 20 -3.16 14.99 -4.51
C PHE A 20 -2.68 15.78 -3.28
N PRO A 21 -2.52 15.18 -2.09
CA PRO A 21 -2.03 15.91 -0.91
C PRO A 21 -0.61 16.44 -1.09
N THR A 22 0.26 15.72 -1.80
CA THR A 22 1.62 16.15 -2.07
C THR A 22 1.68 17.40 -2.95
N LEU A 23 0.87 17.46 -4.02
CA LEU A 23 0.79 18.64 -4.88
C LEU A 23 0.15 19.81 -4.15
N ALA A 24 -0.90 19.59 -3.35
CA ALA A 24 -1.49 20.61 -2.50
C ALA A 24 -0.43 21.23 -1.57
N SER A 25 0.38 20.40 -0.92
CA SER A 25 1.50 20.85 -0.07
C SER A 25 2.53 21.68 -0.84
N PHE A 26 2.88 21.29 -2.08
CA PHE A 26 3.84 22.02 -2.89
C PHE A 26 3.39 23.43 -3.28
N ILE A 27 2.10 23.63 -3.48
CA ILE A 27 1.51 24.92 -3.86
C ILE A 27 0.95 25.72 -2.67
N GLY A 28 1.00 25.14 -1.46
CA GLY A 28 0.46 25.75 -0.24
C GLY A 28 -1.08 25.81 -0.23
N ALA A 29 -1.75 24.87 -0.90
CA ALA A 29 -3.20 24.73 -0.90
C ALA A 29 -3.68 23.88 0.28
N ASP A 30 -4.84 24.24 0.82
CA ASP A 30 -5.52 23.43 1.83
C ASP A 30 -6.15 22.18 1.20
N ILE A 31 -6.05 21.07 1.91
CA ILE A 31 -6.76 19.84 1.57
C ILE A 31 -8.19 19.92 2.11
N PRO A 32 -9.22 19.46 1.37
CA PRO A 32 -10.59 19.36 1.88
C PRO A 32 -10.65 18.61 3.21
N LYS A 33 -11.44 19.13 4.15
CA LYS A 33 -11.65 18.52 5.48
C LYS A 33 -13.06 17.94 5.65
N ASP A 34 -13.87 18.04 4.60
CA ASP A 34 -15.25 17.58 4.53
C ASP A 34 -15.38 16.10 4.12
N ARG A 35 -14.25 15.47 3.85
CA ARG A 35 -14.14 14.06 3.40
C ARG A 35 -12.80 13.46 3.82
N ILE A 36 -12.74 12.14 3.93
CA ILE A 36 -11.50 11.41 4.15
C ILE A 36 -10.67 11.42 2.87
N ILE A 37 -9.37 11.63 3.02
CA ILE A 37 -8.39 11.58 1.92
C ILE A 37 -7.34 10.52 2.29
N ASP A 38 -7.35 9.40 1.58
CA ASP A 38 -6.44 8.25 1.82
C ASP A 38 -5.00 8.52 1.41
N GLY A 39 -4.79 9.57 0.60
CA GLY A 39 -3.46 9.99 0.19
C GLY A 39 -2.69 10.65 1.33
N VAL A 40 -1.39 10.42 1.41
CA VAL A 40 -0.48 11.04 2.36
C VAL A 40 0.46 12.03 1.67
N ASP A 41 0.80 13.14 2.37
CA ASP A 41 1.72 14.13 1.83
C ASP A 41 3.16 13.58 1.82
N GLN A 42 3.70 13.40 0.63
CA GLN A 42 5.06 12.93 0.37
C GLN A 42 6.05 14.05 0.06
N SER A 43 5.66 15.29 0.28
CA SER A 43 6.48 16.46 -0.11
C SER A 43 7.87 16.44 0.53
N ASN A 44 7.97 16.10 1.80
CA ASN A 44 9.26 16.03 2.50
C ASN A 44 10.15 14.92 1.94
N PHE A 45 9.56 13.75 1.65
CA PHE A 45 10.28 12.64 1.02
C PHE A 45 10.78 13.04 -0.38
N LEU A 46 9.92 13.57 -1.23
CA LEU A 46 10.28 13.97 -2.59
C LEU A 46 11.31 15.10 -2.63
N MET A 47 11.30 16.01 -1.66
CA MET A 47 12.29 17.08 -1.54
C MET A 47 13.62 16.62 -0.91
N GLY A 48 13.74 15.37 -0.50
CA GLY A 48 14.93 14.84 0.17
C GLY A 48 15.12 15.34 1.59
N LYS A 49 14.07 15.85 2.24
CA LYS A 49 14.07 16.23 3.65
C LYS A 49 13.86 15.05 4.59
N SER A 50 13.27 13.98 4.07
CA SER A 50 13.11 12.69 4.72
C SER A 50 13.68 11.61 3.82
N GLU A 51 14.38 10.65 4.41
CA GLU A 51 14.87 9.46 3.71
C GLU A 51 13.78 8.41 3.55
N LYS A 52 12.73 8.48 4.38
CA LYS A 52 11.59 7.55 4.38
C LYS A 52 10.35 8.20 3.81
N SER A 53 9.57 7.40 3.10
CA SER A 53 8.20 7.74 2.71
C SER A 53 7.34 7.99 3.95
N ALA A 54 6.35 8.86 3.80
CA ALA A 54 5.29 9.02 4.80
C ALA A 54 4.25 7.88 4.72
N ARG A 55 4.27 7.08 3.66
CA ARG A 55 3.40 5.91 3.48
C ARG A 55 4.15 4.65 3.89
N GLU A 56 3.61 3.93 4.87
CA GLU A 56 4.18 2.68 5.34
C GLU A 56 3.48 1.45 4.75
N SER A 57 2.22 1.61 4.33
CA SER A 57 1.39 0.51 3.86
C SER A 57 0.47 0.90 2.71
N LEU A 58 -0.05 -0.09 2.02
CA LEU A 58 -1.14 0.06 1.05
C LEU A 58 -1.94 -1.24 0.97
N VAL A 59 -3.19 -1.11 0.53
CA VAL A 59 -4.08 -2.21 0.23
C VAL A 59 -4.12 -2.47 -1.27
N ILE A 60 -4.31 -3.71 -1.67
CA ILE A 60 -4.29 -4.16 -3.06
C ILE A 60 -5.67 -4.69 -3.40
N TYR A 61 -6.33 -4.01 -4.34
CA TYR A 61 -7.62 -4.41 -4.87
C TYR A 61 -7.51 -4.87 -6.33
N ILE A 62 -8.34 -5.84 -6.69
CA ILE A 62 -8.63 -6.18 -8.08
C ILE A 62 -10.16 -6.10 -8.24
N GLY A 63 -10.63 -5.13 -9.03
CA GLY A 63 -12.05 -4.77 -9.00
C GLY A 63 -12.48 -4.29 -7.61
N ASN A 64 -13.52 -4.90 -7.06
CA ASN A 64 -14.05 -4.60 -5.73
C ASN A 64 -13.57 -5.60 -4.66
N GLU A 65 -12.61 -6.46 -5.00
CA GLU A 65 -12.12 -7.51 -4.12
C GLU A 65 -10.76 -7.13 -3.52
N LEU A 66 -10.66 -7.17 -2.19
CA LEU A 66 -9.38 -7.04 -1.50
C LEU A 66 -8.53 -8.28 -1.76
N PHE A 67 -7.39 -8.10 -2.41
CA PHE A 67 -6.46 -9.16 -2.79
C PHE A 67 -5.34 -9.35 -1.80
N GLY A 68 -4.94 -8.29 -1.14
CA GLY A 68 -3.86 -8.33 -0.18
C GLY A 68 -3.42 -6.95 0.27
N VAL A 69 -2.31 -6.94 0.96
CA VAL A 69 -1.72 -5.72 1.53
C VAL A 69 -0.21 -5.70 1.31
N LYS A 70 0.34 -4.50 1.38
CA LYS A 70 1.78 -4.28 1.42
C LYS A 70 2.11 -3.44 2.65
N TRP A 71 3.15 -3.83 3.36
CA TRP A 71 3.75 -3.09 4.46
C TRP A 71 5.26 -3.01 4.25
N HIS A 72 5.79 -1.80 4.05
CA HIS A 72 7.17 -1.58 3.63
C HIS A 72 7.56 -2.46 2.42
N ASN A 73 8.54 -3.34 2.57
CA ASN A 73 8.99 -4.28 1.54
C ASN A 73 8.29 -5.66 1.59
N TRP A 74 7.33 -5.83 2.50
CA TRP A 74 6.57 -7.07 2.62
C TRP A 74 5.22 -6.95 1.93
N LYS A 75 4.83 -7.99 1.21
CA LYS A 75 3.53 -8.09 0.54
C LYS A 75 2.86 -9.39 0.95
N MET A 76 1.61 -9.32 1.34
CA MET A 76 0.76 -10.47 1.65
C MET A 76 -0.42 -10.50 0.69
N LEU A 77 -0.64 -11.67 0.09
CA LEU A 77 -1.81 -11.96 -0.74
C LEU A 77 -2.71 -12.96 -0.04
N ILE A 78 -4.00 -12.69 -0.01
CA ILE A 78 -5.06 -13.53 0.58
C ILE A 78 -5.95 -14.16 -0.48
N LYS A 79 -5.84 -13.68 -1.72
CA LYS A 79 -6.59 -14.16 -2.88
C LYS A 79 -5.66 -14.37 -4.05
N GLU A 80 -6.06 -15.25 -4.95
CA GLU A 80 -5.38 -15.48 -6.22
C GLU A 80 -6.41 -15.52 -7.35
N MET A 81 -5.94 -15.22 -8.57
CA MET A 81 -6.72 -15.49 -9.76
C MET A 81 -6.71 -16.98 -10.03
N ASP A 82 -7.80 -17.53 -10.54
CA ASP A 82 -7.82 -18.91 -11.03
C ASP A 82 -6.92 -19.08 -12.27
N GLU A 83 -6.69 -20.33 -12.67
CA GLU A 83 -5.80 -20.65 -13.79
C GLU A 83 -6.25 -20.02 -15.12
N ASP A 84 -7.56 -19.80 -15.29
CA ASP A 84 -8.13 -19.19 -16.50
C ASP A 84 -8.06 -17.65 -16.44
N GLY A 85 -7.74 -17.07 -15.29
CA GLY A 85 -7.61 -15.63 -15.07
C GLY A 85 -8.95 -14.87 -15.03
N TYR A 86 -10.07 -15.57 -14.91
CA TYR A 86 -11.42 -14.98 -14.87
C TYR A 86 -12.07 -15.05 -13.49
N GLY A 87 -11.69 -16.02 -12.67
CA GLY A 87 -12.21 -16.23 -11.33
C GLY A 87 -11.23 -15.76 -10.26
N ILE A 88 -11.77 -15.45 -9.10
CA ILE A 88 -11.03 -15.08 -7.90
C ILE A 88 -11.34 -16.14 -6.85
N LYS A 89 -10.30 -16.67 -6.21
CA LYS A 89 -10.45 -17.62 -5.11
C LYS A 89 -9.69 -17.17 -3.89
N ASN A 90 -10.24 -17.45 -2.72
CA ASN A 90 -9.55 -17.26 -1.47
C ASN A 90 -8.45 -18.31 -1.31
N MET A 91 -7.30 -17.89 -0.88
CA MET A 91 -6.21 -18.79 -0.54
C MET A 91 -6.47 -19.44 0.82
N ALA A 92 -6.11 -20.72 0.99
CA ALA A 92 -6.23 -21.41 2.27
C ALA A 92 -5.30 -20.80 3.32
N TYR A 93 -4.14 -20.32 2.87
CA TYR A 93 -3.16 -19.59 3.66
C TYR A 93 -2.66 -18.41 2.83
N PRO A 94 -2.46 -17.24 3.44
CA PRO A 94 -1.86 -16.11 2.75
C PRO A 94 -0.47 -16.45 2.21
N THR A 95 -0.13 -15.84 1.08
CA THR A 95 1.22 -15.92 0.52
C THR A 95 1.94 -14.62 0.83
N ILE A 96 3.14 -14.71 1.40
CA ILE A 96 3.95 -13.56 1.80
C ILE A 96 5.23 -13.52 0.97
N TYR A 97 5.60 -12.32 0.52
CA TYR A 97 6.79 -12.05 -0.27
C TYR A 97 7.61 -10.93 0.38
N ASN A 98 8.93 -11.12 0.39
CA ASN A 98 9.87 -10.06 0.71
C ASN A 98 10.37 -9.43 -0.59
N LEU A 99 9.78 -8.31 -0.99
CA LEU A 99 10.07 -7.66 -2.27
C LEU A 99 11.47 -7.03 -2.34
N LEU A 100 12.21 -6.97 -1.25
CA LEU A 100 13.59 -6.53 -1.26
C LEU A 100 14.53 -7.59 -1.83
N VAL A 101 14.25 -8.86 -1.56
CA VAL A 101 15.05 -10.01 -2.02
C VAL A 101 14.43 -10.69 -3.23
N ASP A 102 13.10 -10.63 -3.34
CA ASP A 102 12.32 -11.22 -4.43
C ASP A 102 11.34 -10.19 -5.04
N PRO A 103 11.84 -9.22 -5.81
CA PRO A 103 10.99 -8.18 -6.40
C PRO A 103 10.05 -8.69 -7.51
N LYS A 104 10.23 -9.95 -7.96
CA LYS A 104 9.39 -10.58 -8.97
C LYS A 104 8.30 -11.49 -8.39
N GLU A 105 8.32 -11.70 -7.07
CA GLU A 105 7.34 -12.55 -6.39
C GLU A 105 7.35 -14.01 -6.92
N GLU A 106 8.56 -14.52 -7.22
CA GLU A 106 8.73 -15.89 -7.75
C GLU A 106 8.78 -16.95 -6.65
N VAL A 107 9.22 -16.55 -5.43
CA VAL A 107 9.44 -17.47 -4.32
C VAL A 107 8.76 -16.92 -3.07
N PRO A 108 7.57 -17.43 -2.71
CA PRO A 108 6.93 -17.02 -1.47
C PRO A 108 7.76 -17.42 -0.25
N GLU A 109 7.72 -16.58 0.79
CA GLU A 109 8.34 -16.89 2.06
C GLU A 109 7.57 -18.05 2.73
N LEU A 110 8.19 -19.21 2.74
CA LEU A 110 7.62 -20.42 3.34
C LEU A 110 8.09 -20.62 4.78
N ASN A 111 8.92 -19.73 5.30
CA ASN A 111 9.60 -19.91 6.58
C ASN A 111 8.77 -19.36 7.74
N TYR A 112 7.59 -19.97 7.95
CA TYR A 112 6.66 -19.65 9.04
C TYR A 112 7.29 -19.60 10.45
N LEU A 113 8.52 -20.06 10.62
CA LEU A 113 9.20 -20.08 11.92
C LEU A 113 10.10 -18.87 12.15
N ASN A 114 10.62 -18.24 11.10
CA ASN A 114 11.59 -17.15 11.23
C ASN A 114 10.97 -15.76 10.98
N ASP A 115 9.91 -15.69 10.19
CA ASP A 115 9.34 -14.42 9.71
C ASP A 115 7.90 -14.18 10.19
N THR A 116 7.42 -14.93 11.19
CA THR A 116 6.08 -14.75 11.79
C THR A 116 5.87 -13.34 12.36
N TRP A 117 6.94 -12.60 12.62
CA TRP A 117 6.85 -11.23 13.09
C TRP A 117 6.26 -10.26 12.05
N VAL A 118 6.34 -10.59 10.74
CA VAL A 118 5.75 -9.76 9.67
C VAL A 118 4.24 -9.97 9.52
N ASP A 119 3.72 -11.09 9.99
CA ASP A 119 2.29 -11.39 9.93
C ASP A 119 1.48 -10.32 10.66
N PHE A 120 1.91 -9.98 11.87
CA PHE A 120 1.18 -9.02 12.70
C PHE A 120 0.99 -7.66 12.01
N PRO A 121 2.03 -6.94 11.52
CA PRO A 121 1.82 -5.66 10.85
C PRO A 121 1.05 -5.79 9.52
N LEU A 122 1.16 -6.91 8.80
CA LEU A 122 0.38 -7.12 7.58
C LEU A 122 -1.11 -7.31 7.87
N TYR A 123 -1.46 -8.11 8.89
CA TYR A 123 -2.85 -8.24 9.34
C TYR A 123 -3.40 -6.94 9.93
N GLN A 124 -2.56 -6.16 10.64
CA GLN A 124 -2.98 -4.87 11.17
C GLN A 124 -3.37 -3.90 10.04
N VAL A 125 -2.62 -3.88 8.92
CA VAL A 125 -3.00 -3.07 7.75
C VAL A 125 -4.37 -3.46 7.20
N MET A 126 -4.70 -4.77 7.18
CA MET A 126 -6.01 -5.24 6.75
C MET A 126 -7.12 -4.80 7.71
N GLU A 127 -6.91 -5.01 9.01
CA GLU A 127 -7.86 -4.65 10.06
C GLU A 127 -8.14 -3.14 10.07
N ASP A 128 -7.09 -2.33 10.03
CA ASP A 128 -7.21 -0.86 9.98
C ASP A 128 -8.00 -0.42 8.73
N HIS A 129 -7.80 -1.09 7.60
CA HIS A 129 -8.53 -0.81 6.38
C HIS A 129 -10.02 -1.21 6.49
N GLU A 130 -10.33 -2.39 7.03
CA GLU A 130 -11.71 -2.84 7.26
C GLU A 130 -12.45 -1.87 8.19
N LEU A 131 -11.81 -1.45 9.29
CA LEU A 131 -12.36 -0.45 10.20
C LEU A 131 -12.60 0.90 9.50
N SER A 132 -11.69 1.34 8.64
CA SER A 132 -11.86 2.59 7.88
C SER A 132 -13.07 2.57 6.95
N ILE A 133 -13.36 1.41 6.34
CA ILE A 133 -14.57 1.24 5.50
C ILE A 133 -15.85 1.25 6.34
N GLU A 134 -15.80 0.68 7.55
CA GLU A 134 -16.96 0.71 8.45
C GLU A 134 -17.26 2.13 8.93
N GLU A 135 -16.23 2.93 9.21
CA GLU A 135 -16.34 4.33 9.66
C GLU A 135 -16.81 5.28 8.54
N ASP A 136 -16.34 5.07 7.33
CA ASP A 136 -16.71 5.87 6.14
C ASP A 136 -17.05 4.95 4.96
N PRO A 137 -18.23 4.32 4.98
CA PRO A 137 -18.65 3.44 3.90
C PRO A 137 -18.83 4.25 2.61
N GLY A 138 -18.16 3.80 1.55
CA GLY A 138 -18.28 4.41 0.23
C GLY A 138 -19.73 4.51 -0.23
N THR A 139 -19.97 5.42 -1.18
CA THR A 139 -21.32 5.55 -1.78
C THR A 139 -21.72 4.22 -2.44
N PRO A 140 -22.87 3.64 -2.12
CA PRO A 140 -23.32 2.43 -2.80
C PRO A 140 -23.36 2.65 -4.31
N ASP A 141 -22.92 1.66 -5.07
CA ASP A 141 -23.09 1.66 -6.53
C ASP A 141 -24.59 1.82 -6.86
N PRO A 142 -24.94 2.68 -7.85
CA PRO A 142 -26.30 2.96 -8.24
C PRO A 142 -27.03 1.76 -8.85
#